data_82a9379c6b86f934694616052ecfdb65
#
_entry.id   82a9379c6b86f934694616052ecfdb65
#
_cell.length_a   1.000
_cell.length_b   1.000
_cell.length_c   1.000
_cell.angle_alpha   90.00
_cell.angle_beta   90.00
_cell.angle_gamma   90.00
#
_symmetry.space_group_name_H-M   'P 1'
#
loop_
_entity.id
_entity.type
_entity.pdbx_description
1 polymer ?
#
loop_
_entity_poly.entity_id
_entity_poly.type
_entity_poly.pdbx_seq_one_letter_code
_entity_poly.pdbx_strand_id
1 'polypeptide(L)'
;SSEAQYQDGFGPFTPGFVAVPFGDAAALEAAITPRTTAFLVEPVQGEAGIIVPPLGYLKKAREICTKHNVLLICDEVQTGMGRTGRNFGFQHDGILPDGVILGKALGGGLLPVSAFVASEEVMAVFNPGDHGSTFGGNPLACAVGLAAVNMLQRDGLAERSALMGDYLFGSVAALRHQEPAQRQRDAQQQHAATEQTVGEPERRIVDDHASGFDRHRGDGDPARPRRRRAG
;
A
#
# COMPACT_ATOMS: atom_id res chain seq x y z
N SER A 1 -0.94 9.34 7.43
CA SER A 1 -0.53 9.37 6.01
C SER A 1 0.05 10.73 5.64
N SER A 2 1.01 10.75 4.74
CA SER A 2 1.59 11.97 4.15
C SER A 2 0.81 12.47 2.92
N GLU A 3 -0.16 11.70 2.44
CA GLU A 3 -0.94 12.04 1.25
C GLU A 3 -2.07 13.02 1.58
N ALA A 4 -2.19 14.09 0.77
CA ALA A 4 -3.18 15.15 0.97
C ALA A 4 -4.61 14.61 1.04
N GLN A 5 -4.97 13.63 0.22
CA GLN A 5 -6.31 13.04 0.20
C GLN A 5 -6.75 12.41 1.54
N TYR A 6 -5.79 12.00 2.39
CA TYR A 6 -6.07 11.46 3.73
C TYR A 6 -5.92 12.51 4.84
N GLN A 7 -5.58 13.75 4.47
CA GLN A 7 -5.43 14.86 5.41
C GLN A 7 -6.50 15.92 5.22
N ASP A 8 -6.86 16.22 3.98
CA ASP A 8 -7.81 17.27 3.66
C ASP A 8 -9.19 16.97 4.23
N GLY A 9 -9.68 17.88 5.10
CA GLY A 9 -10.99 17.75 5.75
C GLY A 9 -11.04 16.86 7.00
N PHE A 10 -9.92 16.22 7.41
CA PHE A 10 -9.87 15.33 8.59
C PHE A 10 -9.20 15.95 9.83
N GLY A 11 -8.71 17.20 9.72
CA GLY A 11 -8.10 17.89 10.88
C GLY A 11 -9.10 18.34 11.94
N PRO A 12 -8.62 18.77 13.14
CA PRO A 12 -7.22 18.92 13.49
C PRO A 12 -6.54 17.58 13.80
N PHE A 13 -5.27 17.43 13.38
CA PHE A 13 -4.49 16.22 13.65
C PHE A 13 -3.86 16.27 15.05
N THR A 14 -3.65 15.08 15.62
CA THR A 14 -2.91 14.94 16.88
C THR A 14 -1.49 15.48 16.68
N PRO A 15 -1.03 16.43 17.51
CA PRO A 15 0.33 16.98 17.42
C PRO A 15 1.39 15.95 17.86
N GLY A 16 2.66 16.22 17.50
CA GLY A 16 3.80 15.42 17.95
C GLY A 16 4.24 14.34 16.96
N PHE A 17 3.57 14.21 15.79
CA PHE A 17 3.99 13.33 14.72
C PHE A 17 4.82 14.10 13.68
N VAL A 18 5.97 13.53 13.31
CA VAL A 18 6.85 14.06 12.25
C VAL A 18 7.04 12.98 11.21
N ALA A 19 6.67 13.26 9.96
CA ALA A 19 6.92 12.36 8.86
C ALA A 19 8.34 12.57 8.30
N VAL A 20 9.04 11.46 8.04
CA VAL A 20 10.36 11.45 7.39
C VAL A 20 10.28 10.64 6.10
N PRO A 21 11.13 10.90 5.09
CA PRO A 21 11.15 10.11 3.87
C PRO A 21 11.39 8.62 4.16
N PHE A 22 10.57 7.74 3.57
CA PHE A 22 10.72 6.32 3.74
C PHE A 22 12.03 5.82 3.10
N GLY A 23 12.74 4.96 3.81
CA GLY A 23 14.02 4.43 3.36
C GLY A 23 15.23 5.33 3.62
N ASP A 24 15.04 6.54 4.16
CA ASP A 24 16.11 7.49 4.47
C ASP A 24 16.46 7.44 5.98
N ALA A 25 17.51 6.67 6.31
CA ALA A 25 17.99 6.55 7.68
C ALA A 25 18.64 7.84 8.21
N ALA A 26 19.22 8.66 7.33
CA ALA A 26 19.83 9.94 7.74
C ALA A 26 18.73 10.96 8.11
N ALA A 27 17.65 11.02 7.33
CA ALA A 27 16.50 11.84 7.66
C ALA A 27 15.82 11.39 8.97
N LEU A 28 15.74 10.08 9.23
CA LEU A 28 15.27 9.55 10.51
C LEU A 28 16.14 10.09 11.66
N GLU A 29 17.46 9.92 11.57
CA GLU A 29 18.37 10.34 12.65
C GLU A 29 18.32 11.85 12.89
N ALA A 30 18.24 12.65 11.82
CA ALA A 30 18.13 14.11 11.90
C ALA A 30 16.81 14.60 12.52
N ALA A 31 15.74 13.82 12.42
CA ALA A 31 14.42 14.16 12.97
C ALA A 31 14.30 13.83 14.47
N ILE A 32 15.19 13.02 15.03
CA ILE A 32 15.15 12.63 16.45
C ILE A 32 15.49 13.83 17.34
N THR A 33 14.69 14.03 18.35
CA THR A 33 14.85 15.05 19.39
C THR A 33 14.77 14.39 20.76
N PRO A 34 15.14 15.09 21.85
CA PRO A 34 14.97 14.56 23.23
C PRO A 34 13.51 14.23 23.59
N ARG A 35 12.54 14.65 22.79
CA ARG A 35 11.11 14.34 22.97
C ARG A 35 10.60 13.21 22.07
N THR A 36 11.46 12.65 21.22
CA THR A 36 11.08 11.55 20.33
C THR A 36 11.00 10.26 21.14
N THR A 37 9.83 9.66 21.19
CA THR A 37 9.56 8.45 21.95
C THR A 37 9.69 7.19 21.10
N ALA A 38 9.19 7.25 19.86
CA ALA A 38 9.14 6.08 18.98
C ALA A 38 9.31 6.47 17.51
N PHE A 39 9.83 5.53 16.73
CA PHE A 39 9.78 5.51 15.27
C PHE A 39 8.84 4.39 14.84
N LEU A 40 7.78 4.75 14.10
CA LEU A 40 6.80 3.82 13.54
C LEU A 40 7.06 3.67 12.04
N VAL A 41 7.18 2.42 11.56
CA VAL A 41 7.50 2.14 10.17
C VAL A 41 6.89 0.82 9.70
N GLU A 42 6.40 0.77 8.46
CA GLU A 42 6.12 -0.49 7.77
C GLU A 42 7.42 -1.09 7.22
N PRO A 43 7.71 -2.40 7.39
CA PRO A 43 8.88 -3.04 6.77
C PRO A 43 8.90 -2.92 5.24
N VAL A 44 7.73 -2.99 4.63
CA VAL A 44 7.46 -2.65 3.22
C VAL A 44 6.18 -1.84 3.22
N GLN A 45 6.18 -0.65 2.62
CA GLN A 45 4.95 0.13 2.53
C GLN A 45 3.96 -0.55 1.58
N GLY A 46 2.76 -0.87 2.08
CA GLY A 46 1.74 -1.57 1.32
C GLY A 46 0.87 -0.65 0.49
N GLU A 47 0.04 0.16 1.13
CA GLU A 47 -0.96 1.02 0.48
C GLU A 47 -0.31 2.13 -0.38
N ALA A 48 0.90 2.54 -0.06
CA ALA A 48 1.66 3.52 -0.83
C ALA A 48 2.18 2.99 -2.18
N GLY A 49 1.96 1.69 -2.52
CA GLY A 49 2.31 1.11 -3.82
C GLY A 49 3.36 0.01 -3.77
N ILE A 50 3.44 -0.75 -2.67
CA ILE A 50 4.40 -1.85 -2.44
C ILE A 50 5.85 -1.33 -2.55
N ILE A 51 6.17 -0.37 -1.71
CA ILE A 51 7.50 0.24 -1.71
C ILE A 51 8.41 -0.55 -0.78
N VAL A 52 9.40 -1.22 -1.38
CA VAL A 52 10.45 -1.95 -0.66
C VAL A 52 11.57 -0.96 -0.31
N PRO A 53 12.00 -0.87 0.95
CA PRO A 53 13.06 0.06 1.34
C PRO A 53 14.42 -0.43 0.82
N PRO A 54 15.44 0.45 0.79
CA PRO A 54 16.81 0.05 0.52
C PRO A 54 17.28 -1.07 1.47
N LEU A 55 18.11 -1.98 0.95
CA LEU A 55 18.65 -3.10 1.73
C LEU A 55 19.31 -2.62 3.01
N GLY A 56 18.96 -3.23 4.14
CA GLY A 56 19.50 -2.91 5.45
C GLY A 56 18.93 -1.64 6.10
N TYR A 57 17.91 -1.05 5.52
CA TYR A 57 17.27 0.15 6.08
C TYR A 57 16.72 -0.07 7.49
N LEU A 58 15.96 -1.15 7.71
CA LEU A 58 15.41 -1.46 9.04
C LEU A 58 16.51 -1.77 10.06
N LYS A 59 17.58 -2.43 9.62
CA LYS A 59 18.74 -2.66 10.49
C LYS A 59 19.35 -1.33 10.93
N LYS A 60 19.54 -0.39 9.99
CA LYS A 60 20.06 0.94 10.31
C LYS A 60 19.09 1.73 11.19
N ALA A 61 17.80 1.67 10.93
CA ALA A 61 16.79 2.28 11.77
C ALA A 61 16.82 1.73 13.21
N ARG A 62 16.98 0.41 13.38
CA ARG A 62 17.14 -0.22 14.71
C ARG A 62 18.38 0.31 15.44
N GLU A 63 19.52 0.42 14.76
CA GLU A 63 20.77 0.96 15.33
C GLU A 63 20.56 2.40 15.80
N ILE A 64 19.94 3.25 14.97
CA ILE A 64 19.63 4.66 15.30
C ILE A 64 18.69 4.73 16.50
N CYS A 65 17.58 4.01 16.49
CA CYS A 65 16.62 3.99 17.59
C CYS A 65 17.28 3.55 18.90
N THR A 66 18.11 2.51 18.86
CA THR A 66 18.86 2.05 20.05
C THR A 66 19.83 3.12 20.56
N LYS A 67 20.59 3.76 19.66
CA LYS A 67 21.55 4.83 20.00
C LYS A 67 20.89 6.01 20.72
N HIS A 68 19.67 6.35 20.30
CA HIS A 68 18.94 7.52 20.82
C HIS A 68 17.89 7.19 21.87
N ASN A 69 17.82 5.94 22.32
CA ASN A 69 16.80 5.45 23.27
C ASN A 69 15.36 5.74 22.78
N VAL A 70 15.10 5.45 21.50
CA VAL A 70 13.81 5.59 20.81
C VAL A 70 13.27 4.20 20.54
N LEU A 71 11.98 3.97 20.78
CA LEU A 71 11.34 2.69 20.47
C LEU A 71 11.22 2.54 18.96
N LEU A 72 11.53 1.35 18.43
CA LEU A 72 11.22 0.96 17.07
C LEU A 72 9.93 0.15 17.05
N ILE A 73 8.91 0.65 16.37
CA ILE A 73 7.61 -0.03 16.21
C ILE A 73 7.45 -0.39 14.75
N CYS A 74 7.30 -1.67 14.45
CA CYS A 74 7.02 -2.15 13.10
C CYS A 74 5.51 -2.33 12.90
N ASP A 75 4.98 -1.66 11.88
CA ASP A 75 3.63 -1.92 11.39
C ASP A 75 3.67 -3.14 10.44
N GLU A 76 3.30 -4.27 10.99
CA GLU A 76 3.25 -5.56 10.30
C GLU A 76 1.82 -5.94 9.87
N VAL A 77 0.91 -4.98 9.86
CA VAL A 77 -0.49 -5.22 9.47
C VAL A 77 -0.57 -5.84 8.08
N GLN A 78 0.31 -5.43 7.16
CA GLN A 78 0.34 -5.97 5.81
C GLN A 78 1.47 -6.96 5.56
N THR A 79 2.64 -6.74 6.15
CA THR A 79 3.85 -7.54 5.93
C THR A 79 3.96 -8.77 6.81
N GLY A 80 3.27 -8.78 7.95
CA GLY A 80 3.28 -9.87 8.91
C GLY A 80 2.46 -11.09 8.49
N MET A 81 2.36 -12.02 9.40
CA MET A 81 1.58 -13.26 9.27
C MET A 81 1.96 -14.09 8.02
N GLY A 82 3.25 -14.18 7.73
CA GLY A 82 3.77 -15.00 6.65
C GLY A 82 3.79 -14.36 5.26
N ARG A 83 3.27 -13.13 5.10
CA ARG A 83 3.07 -12.47 3.81
C ARG A 83 4.34 -12.40 2.95
N THR A 84 5.48 -12.10 3.57
CA THR A 84 6.76 -11.86 2.88
C THR A 84 7.66 -13.10 2.82
N GLY A 85 7.16 -14.27 3.19
CA GLY A 85 7.97 -15.49 3.26
C GLY A 85 8.71 -15.68 4.58
N ARG A 86 8.51 -14.79 5.54
CA ARG A 86 8.87 -14.89 6.96
C ARG A 86 7.63 -14.64 7.79
N ASN A 87 7.61 -15.05 9.07
CA ASN A 87 6.48 -14.76 9.95
C ASN A 87 6.21 -13.25 10.03
N PHE A 88 7.28 -12.45 10.04
CA PHE A 88 7.23 -10.98 10.05
C PHE A 88 8.23 -10.40 9.06
N GLY A 89 7.89 -9.25 8.47
CA GLY A 89 8.73 -8.56 7.50
C GLY A 89 10.06 -8.09 8.09
N PHE A 90 10.10 -7.63 9.35
CA PHE A 90 11.35 -7.19 10.01
C PHE A 90 12.40 -8.32 10.12
N GLN A 91 11.99 -9.58 10.05
CA GLN A 91 12.91 -10.73 10.12
C GLN A 91 13.86 -10.82 8.92
N HIS A 92 13.54 -10.17 7.79
CA HIS A 92 14.44 -10.10 6.63
C HIS A 92 15.73 -9.32 6.95
N ASP A 93 15.64 -8.31 7.82
CA ASP A 93 16.78 -7.52 8.28
C ASP A 93 17.45 -8.09 9.53
N GLY A 94 16.93 -9.19 10.09
CA GLY A 94 17.49 -9.85 11.28
C GLY A 94 17.42 -8.99 12.55
N ILE A 95 16.44 -8.10 12.63
CA ILE A 95 16.22 -7.22 13.79
C ILE A 95 15.08 -7.72 14.67
N LEU A 96 15.00 -7.16 15.88
CA LEU A 96 13.84 -7.26 16.77
C LEU A 96 13.36 -5.84 17.10
N PRO A 97 12.12 -5.46 16.72
CA PRO A 97 11.53 -4.19 17.12
C PRO A 97 11.07 -4.24 18.59
N ASP A 98 10.84 -3.08 19.18
CA ASP A 98 10.29 -2.96 20.55
C ASP A 98 8.78 -3.19 20.58
N GLY A 99 8.10 -2.90 19.46
CA GLY A 99 6.67 -3.14 19.29
C GLY A 99 6.31 -3.56 17.87
N VAL A 100 5.23 -4.33 17.76
CA VAL A 100 4.70 -4.86 16.49
C VAL A 100 3.20 -4.63 16.44
N ILE A 101 2.73 -4.04 15.36
CA ILE A 101 1.30 -3.90 15.08
C ILE A 101 0.88 -5.01 14.13
N LEU A 102 -0.16 -5.75 14.48
CA LEU A 102 -0.71 -6.86 13.71
C LEU A 102 -2.16 -6.60 13.35
N GLY A 103 -2.60 -7.10 12.20
CA GLY A 103 -3.98 -6.99 11.72
C GLY A 103 -4.21 -7.84 10.47
N LYS A 104 -5.16 -7.45 9.66
CA LYS A 104 -5.48 -8.13 8.37
C LYS A 104 -5.48 -9.67 8.48
N ALA A 105 -4.39 -10.33 8.08
CA ALA A 105 -4.27 -11.79 8.10
C ALA A 105 -4.40 -12.40 9.50
N LEU A 106 -4.19 -11.63 10.57
CA LEU A 106 -4.45 -12.08 11.94
C LEU A 106 -5.91 -12.53 12.14
N GLY A 107 -6.85 -11.90 11.41
CA GLY A 107 -8.26 -12.27 11.42
C GLY A 107 -8.62 -13.51 10.58
N GLY A 108 -7.65 -14.18 9.95
CA GLY A 108 -7.86 -15.38 9.16
C GLY A 108 -8.84 -15.21 7.98
N GLY A 109 -9.18 -13.99 7.60
CA GLY A 109 -10.22 -13.70 6.61
C GLY A 109 -11.65 -13.85 7.13
N LEU A 110 -11.84 -14.15 8.40
CA LEU A 110 -13.15 -14.47 9.00
C LEU A 110 -13.69 -13.31 9.85
N LEU A 111 -12.84 -12.71 10.71
CA LEU A 111 -13.27 -11.67 11.64
C LEU A 111 -12.17 -10.61 11.78
N PRO A 112 -12.51 -9.31 11.71
CA PRO A 112 -11.55 -8.25 11.97
C PRO A 112 -10.97 -8.35 13.38
N VAL A 113 -9.65 -8.42 13.48
CA VAL A 113 -8.91 -8.39 14.74
C VAL A 113 -7.55 -7.73 14.49
N SER A 114 -7.10 -6.97 15.47
CA SER A 114 -5.76 -6.38 15.48
C SER A 114 -5.16 -6.51 16.87
N ALA A 115 -3.85 -6.42 16.94
CA ALA A 115 -3.10 -6.46 18.19
C ALA A 115 -1.88 -5.53 18.10
N PHE A 116 -1.53 -4.92 19.22
CA PHE A 116 -0.21 -4.38 19.46
C PHE A 116 0.50 -5.31 20.42
N VAL A 117 1.68 -5.73 20.05
CA VAL A 117 2.53 -6.65 20.84
C VAL A 117 3.86 -5.96 21.11
N ALA A 118 4.26 -5.90 22.35
CA ALA A 118 5.53 -5.33 22.76
C ALA A 118 6.10 -6.08 23.97
N SER A 119 7.31 -5.71 24.43
CA SER A 119 7.87 -6.24 25.66
C SER A 119 7.02 -5.85 26.87
N GLU A 120 7.15 -6.60 27.95
CA GLU A 120 6.47 -6.28 29.22
C GLU A 120 6.84 -4.88 29.73
N GLU A 121 8.10 -4.48 29.57
CA GLU A 121 8.57 -3.14 29.94
C GLU A 121 7.82 -2.02 29.20
N VAL A 122 7.63 -2.17 27.89
CA VAL A 122 6.88 -1.21 27.07
C VAL A 122 5.39 -1.23 27.43
N MET A 123 4.81 -2.41 27.66
CA MET A 123 3.39 -2.55 27.98
C MET A 123 3.05 -2.15 29.43
N ALA A 124 4.01 -2.20 30.35
CA ALA A 124 3.80 -1.85 31.77
C ALA A 124 3.48 -0.37 32.01
N VAL A 125 3.57 0.50 30.99
CA VAL A 125 3.13 1.90 31.11
C VAL A 125 1.60 2.04 31.14
N PHE A 126 0.87 1.00 30.71
CA PHE A 126 -0.60 0.97 30.77
C PHE A 126 -1.08 0.43 32.11
N ASN A 127 -1.93 1.20 32.78
CA ASN A 127 -2.63 0.74 33.98
C ASN A 127 -4.05 0.27 33.62
N PRO A 128 -4.67 -0.55 34.48
CA PRO A 128 -6.08 -0.90 34.31
C PRO A 128 -6.97 0.34 34.21
N GLY A 129 -7.69 0.46 33.08
CA GLY A 129 -8.59 1.60 32.81
C GLY A 129 -8.02 2.69 31.91
N ASP A 130 -6.71 2.69 31.62
CA ASP A 130 -6.09 3.70 30.75
C ASP A 130 -6.50 3.53 29.27
N HIS A 131 -6.83 2.30 28.88
CA HIS A 131 -7.25 1.97 27.51
C HIS A 131 -8.44 1.04 27.53
N GLY A 132 -9.42 1.29 26.66
CA GLY A 132 -10.62 0.48 26.54
C GLY A 132 -11.16 0.44 25.11
N SER A 133 -11.86 -0.65 24.82
CA SER A 133 -12.57 -0.82 23.56
C SER A 133 -13.82 -1.68 23.78
N THR A 134 -14.93 -1.29 23.19
CA THR A 134 -16.19 -2.07 23.29
C THR A 134 -16.03 -3.47 22.69
N PHE A 135 -15.33 -3.60 21.59
CA PHE A 135 -15.17 -4.86 20.85
C PHE A 135 -13.75 -5.44 20.95
N GLY A 136 -12.76 -4.70 21.41
CA GLY A 136 -11.38 -5.14 21.54
C GLY A 136 -11.27 -6.29 22.53
N GLY A 137 -10.50 -7.34 22.18
CA GLY A 137 -10.26 -8.50 23.04
C GLY A 137 -11.47 -9.40 23.24
N ASN A 138 -12.52 -9.31 22.40
CA ASN A 138 -13.65 -10.21 22.54
C ASN A 138 -13.26 -11.67 22.27
N PRO A 139 -13.89 -12.64 22.96
CA PRO A 139 -13.50 -14.05 22.89
C PRO A 139 -13.50 -14.65 21.48
N LEU A 140 -14.43 -14.23 20.63
CA LEU A 140 -14.53 -14.73 19.25
C LEU A 140 -13.33 -14.26 18.42
N ALA A 141 -13.01 -12.98 18.46
CA ALA A 141 -11.86 -12.42 17.73
C ALA A 141 -10.54 -13.04 18.24
N CYS A 142 -10.40 -13.24 19.56
CA CYS A 142 -9.23 -13.90 20.13
C CYS A 142 -9.11 -15.37 19.67
N ALA A 143 -10.20 -16.11 19.62
CA ALA A 143 -10.21 -17.49 19.14
C ALA A 143 -9.84 -17.59 17.66
N VAL A 144 -10.37 -16.69 16.82
CA VAL A 144 -10.03 -16.61 15.39
C VAL A 144 -8.55 -16.24 15.21
N GLY A 145 -8.05 -15.22 15.91
CA GLY A 145 -6.66 -14.81 15.84
C GLY A 145 -5.70 -15.94 16.27
N LEU A 146 -6.01 -16.63 17.36
CA LEU A 146 -5.23 -17.77 17.83
C LEU A 146 -5.22 -18.91 16.81
N ALA A 147 -6.36 -19.22 16.20
CA ALA A 147 -6.45 -20.22 15.13
C ALA A 147 -5.61 -19.83 13.92
N ALA A 148 -5.61 -18.56 13.51
CA ALA A 148 -4.81 -18.05 12.39
C ALA A 148 -3.30 -18.16 12.67
N VAL A 149 -2.84 -17.79 13.87
CA VAL A 149 -1.44 -17.94 14.26
C VAL A 149 -1.02 -19.41 14.29
N ASN A 150 -1.84 -20.29 14.86
CA ASN A 150 -1.56 -21.72 14.91
C ASN A 150 -1.50 -22.34 13.50
N MET A 151 -2.40 -21.91 12.59
CA MET A 151 -2.40 -22.38 11.20
C MET A 151 -1.14 -21.91 10.47
N LEU A 152 -0.71 -20.66 10.66
CA LEU A 152 0.53 -20.14 10.07
C LEU A 152 1.72 -21.03 10.38
N GLN A 153 1.85 -21.45 11.64
CA GLN A 153 2.96 -22.28 12.11
C GLN A 153 2.81 -23.75 11.69
N ARG A 154 1.63 -24.33 11.95
CA ARG A 154 1.36 -25.76 11.69
C ARG A 154 1.50 -26.12 10.21
N ASP A 155 1.02 -25.25 9.33
CA ASP A 155 0.92 -25.52 7.89
C ASP A 155 2.11 -24.93 7.10
N GLY A 156 3.09 -24.34 7.77
CA GLY A 156 4.29 -23.77 7.15
C GLY A 156 3.96 -22.70 6.12
N LEU A 157 2.97 -21.81 6.43
CA LEU A 157 2.45 -20.89 5.42
C LEU A 157 3.45 -19.80 5.04
N ALA A 158 4.39 -19.43 5.92
CA ALA A 158 5.44 -18.49 5.60
C ALA A 158 6.41 -19.06 4.56
N GLU A 159 6.86 -20.31 4.76
CA GLU A 159 7.73 -21.02 3.82
C GLU A 159 7.04 -21.24 2.48
N ARG A 160 5.75 -21.61 2.51
CA ARG A 160 4.95 -21.73 1.30
C ARG A 160 4.83 -20.43 0.55
N SER A 161 4.65 -19.30 1.26
CA SER A 161 4.63 -17.97 0.66
C SER A 161 5.94 -17.65 -0.05
N ALA A 162 7.09 -17.96 0.57
CA ALA A 162 8.40 -17.79 -0.06
C ALA A 162 8.52 -18.59 -1.37
N LEU A 163 8.21 -19.90 -1.33
CA LEU A 163 8.26 -20.77 -2.50
C LEU A 163 7.34 -20.30 -3.64
N MET A 164 6.13 -19.86 -3.30
CA MET A 164 5.20 -19.34 -4.31
C MET A 164 5.65 -17.99 -4.87
N GLY A 165 6.28 -17.16 -4.04
CA GLY A 165 6.89 -15.91 -4.47
C GLY A 165 8.00 -16.15 -5.50
N ASP A 166 8.92 -17.06 -5.22
CA ASP A 166 10.01 -17.44 -6.13
C ASP A 166 9.46 -18.01 -7.44
N TYR A 167 8.47 -18.90 -7.36
CA TYR A 167 7.81 -19.45 -8.56
C TYR A 167 7.16 -18.37 -9.42
N LEU A 168 6.39 -17.46 -8.80
CA LEU A 168 5.71 -16.37 -9.50
C LEU A 168 6.73 -15.41 -10.12
N PHE A 169 7.77 -15.03 -9.38
CA PHE A 169 8.82 -14.15 -9.87
C PHE A 169 9.55 -14.75 -11.07
N GLY A 170 9.92 -16.03 -11.00
CA GLY A 170 10.54 -16.74 -12.11
C GLY A 170 9.63 -16.81 -13.34
N SER A 171 8.34 -17.07 -13.16
CA SER A 171 7.36 -17.14 -14.25
C SER A 171 7.16 -15.77 -14.92
N VAL A 172 7.05 -14.70 -14.15
CA VAL A 172 6.93 -13.33 -14.68
C VAL A 172 8.21 -12.90 -15.39
N ALA A 173 9.39 -13.24 -14.86
CA ALA A 173 10.66 -12.97 -15.50
C ALA A 173 10.78 -13.68 -16.87
N ALA A 174 10.34 -14.93 -16.96
CA ALA A 174 10.30 -15.68 -18.23
C ALA A 174 9.38 -15.01 -19.27
N LEU A 175 8.21 -14.50 -18.86
CA LEU A 175 7.30 -13.77 -19.74
C LEU A 175 7.94 -12.46 -20.25
N ARG A 176 8.66 -11.74 -19.41
CA ARG A 176 9.37 -10.51 -19.82
C ARG A 176 10.39 -10.75 -20.93
N HIS A 177 11.05 -11.91 -20.96
CA HIS A 177 11.98 -12.28 -22.02
C HIS A 177 11.29 -12.65 -23.34
N GLN A 178 10.02 -13.05 -23.30
CA GLN A 178 9.24 -13.37 -24.50
C GLN A 178 8.61 -12.12 -25.15
N GLU A 179 8.35 -11.08 -24.41
CA GLU A 179 7.69 -9.84 -24.87
C GLU A 179 8.45 -9.09 -26.00
N PRO A 180 9.79 -8.97 -26.01
CA PRO A 180 10.50 -8.31 -27.09
C PRO A 180 10.31 -8.99 -28.46
N ALA A 181 10.29 -10.31 -28.46
CA ALA A 181 10.07 -11.08 -29.71
C ALA A 181 8.64 -10.97 -30.22
N GLN A 182 7.65 -10.83 -29.33
CA GLN A 182 6.25 -10.61 -29.71
C GLN A 182 6.06 -9.19 -30.22
N ARG A 183 6.59 -8.17 -29.55
CA ARG A 183 6.53 -6.76 -30.00
C ARG A 183 7.18 -6.56 -31.37
N GLN A 184 8.28 -7.27 -31.66
CA GLN A 184 8.89 -7.24 -32.99
C GLN A 184 7.99 -7.86 -34.07
N ARG A 185 7.32 -8.96 -33.76
CA ARG A 185 6.34 -9.58 -34.69
C ARG A 185 5.14 -8.68 -34.93
N ASP A 186 4.59 -8.08 -33.86
CA ASP A 186 3.44 -7.19 -33.94
C ASP A 186 3.79 -5.91 -34.74
N ALA A 187 4.98 -5.34 -34.52
CA ALA A 187 5.49 -4.20 -35.28
C ALA A 187 5.70 -4.54 -36.77
N GLN A 188 6.22 -5.73 -37.08
CA GLN A 188 6.37 -6.20 -38.47
C GLN A 188 5.02 -6.43 -39.16
N GLN A 189 4.03 -6.97 -38.44
CA GLN A 189 2.68 -7.15 -38.97
C GLN A 189 1.97 -5.81 -39.20
N GLN A 190 2.14 -4.84 -38.31
CA GLN A 190 1.59 -3.48 -38.51
C GLN A 190 2.26 -2.79 -39.68
N HIS A 191 3.56 -2.92 -39.88
CA HIS A 191 4.28 -2.33 -41.00
C HIS A 191 3.81 -2.94 -42.32
N ALA A 192 3.65 -4.26 -42.40
CA ALA A 192 3.15 -4.95 -43.57
C ALA A 192 1.68 -4.60 -43.92
N ALA A 193 0.85 -4.41 -42.88
CA ALA A 193 -0.54 -3.97 -43.11
C ALA A 193 -0.62 -2.53 -43.64
N THR A 194 0.29 -1.65 -43.18
CA THR A 194 0.36 -0.25 -43.65
C THR A 194 0.85 -0.17 -45.09
N GLU A 195 1.80 -1.00 -45.50
CA GLU A 195 2.28 -1.06 -46.89
C GLU A 195 1.21 -1.56 -47.87
N GLN A 196 0.31 -2.46 -47.46
CA GLN A 196 -0.78 -2.94 -48.27
C GLN A 196 -1.90 -1.88 -48.49
N THR A 197 -2.08 -0.98 -47.50
CA THR A 197 -3.09 0.09 -47.60
C THR A 197 -2.64 1.29 -48.42
N VAL A 198 -1.34 1.50 -48.60
CA VAL A 198 -0.78 2.61 -49.39
C VAL A 198 -0.71 2.28 -50.91
N GLY A 199 -0.98 1.04 -51.28
CA GLY A 199 -0.88 0.56 -52.67
C GLY A 199 -2.14 0.73 -53.57
N GLU A 200 -3.27 1.22 -53.05
CA GLU A 200 -4.46 1.48 -53.87
C GLU A 200 -4.59 2.97 -54.20
N PRO A 201 -4.52 3.37 -55.51
CA PRO A 201 -4.76 4.76 -55.88
C PRO A 201 -6.26 5.08 -55.74
N GLU A 202 -6.55 6.09 -54.93
CA GLU A 202 -7.89 6.69 -54.80
C GLU A 202 -8.46 7.03 -56.21
N ARG A 203 -9.50 6.32 -56.63
CA ARG A 203 -10.40 6.79 -57.68
C ARG A 203 -11.24 7.91 -57.10
N ARG A 204 -10.89 9.16 -57.43
CA ARG A 204 -11.74 10.33 -57.23
C ARG A 204 -13.07 10.13 -57.97
N ILE A 205 -14.16 9.94 -57.23
CA ILE A 205 -15.50 10.23 -57.73
C ILE A 205 -15.79 11.69 -57.38
N VAL A 206 -15.78 12.51 -58.40
CA VAL A 206 -16.31 13.86 -58.34
C VAL A 206 -17.79 13.73 -58.60
N ASP A 207 -18.66 14.00 -57.65
CA ASP A 207 -20.05 14.32 -57.87
C ASP A 207 -20.43 15.60 -57.15
N ASP A 208 -20.72 16.56 -58.02
CA ASP A 208 -21.39 17.82 -57.77
C ASP A 208 -22.78 17.59 -57.19
N HIS A 209 -23.13 18.29 -56.11
CA HIS A 209 -24.43 18.93 -56.00
C HIS A 209 -24.47 19.97 -54.88
N ALA A 210 -24.68 21.18 -55.34
CA ALA A 210 -24.94 22.38 -54.58
C ALA A 210 -26.38 22.45 -54.05
N SER A 211 -26.60 23.40 -53.15
CA SER A 211 -27.85 23.98 -52.63
C SER A 211 -28.34 23.33 -51.32
N GLY A 212 -28.69 24.05 -50.31
CA GLY A 212 -29.05 25.39 -50.05
C GLY A 212 -29.57 25.50 -48.60
N PHE A 213 -29.37 26.66 -48.05
CA PHE A 213 -30.25 27.36 -47.10
C PHE A 213 -30.93 26.57 -45.95
N ASP A 214 -30.96 26.96 -44.68
CA ASP A 214 -31.41 28.24 -44.13
C ASP A 214 -31.11 28.36 -42.63
N ARG A 215 -31.07 29.57 -42.16
CA ARG A 215 -30.92 30.01 -40.80
C ARG A 215 -32.17 29.78 -39.97
N HIS A 216 -32.07 29.48 -38.66
CA HIS A 216 -32.92 30.15 -37.71
C HIS A 216 -32.24 30.22 -36.33
N ARG A 217 -32.23 31.43 -35.81
CA ARG A 217 -31.98 31.83 -34.44
C ARG A 217 -33.16 31.43 -33.54
N GLY A 218 -32.89 31.24 -32.25
CA GLY A 218 -33.92 31.16 -31.23
C GLY A 218 -33.30 31.16 -29.82
N ASP A 219 -33.32 32.34 -29.25
CA ASP A 219 -33.01 32.68 -27.87
C ASP A 219 -33.85 31.91 -26.83
N GLY A 220 -33.36 31.78 -25.60
CA GLY A 220 -34.20 31.49 -24.45
C GLY A 220 -33.52 30.85 -23.27
N ASP A 221 -32.78 31.62 -22.45
CA ASP A 221 -32.70 31.48 -21.00
C ASP A 221 -34.02 31.98 -20.38
N PRO A 222 -34.48 31.67 -19.16
CA PRO A 222 -33.78 31.37 -17.93
C PRO A 222 -34.51 30.41 -16.95
N ALA A 223 -33.89 30.00 -15.88
CA ALA A 223 -34.40 30.06 -14.50
C ALA A 223 -33.90 28.90 -13.60
N ARG A 224 -33.01 29.21 -12.69
CA ARG A 224 -32.82 28.48 -11.42
C ARG A 224 -33.94 28.83 -10.45
N PRO A 225 -34.32 27.94 -9.54
CA PRO A 225 -34.73 28.34 -8.20
C PRO A 225 -33.78 27.87 -7.12
N ARG A 226 -33.39 28.82 -6.29
CA ARG A 226 -32.80 28.69 -4.96
C ARG A 226 -33.69 27.85 -4.05
N ARG A 227 -33.15 26.93 -3.27
CA ARG A 227 -33.78 26.43 -2.05
C ARG A 227 -33.12 27.01 -0.80
N ARG A 228 -33.95 27.62 -0.01
CA ARG A 228 -33.71 28.24 1.30
C ARG A 228 -33.40 27.18 2.35
N ARG A 229 -32.53 27.58 3.28
CA ARG A 229 -32.43 27.01 4.64
C ARG A 229 -33.68 27.38 5.43
N ALA A 230 -34.17 26.48 6.22
CA ALA A 230 -34.80 26.72 7.49
C ALA A 230 -34.87 25.41 8.30
N GLY A 231 -34.57 25.55 9.54
CA GLY A 231 -34.95 24.78 10.68
C GLY A 231 -33.80 24.11 11.40
#